data_97fd2f537ecb79886c3b13bbc9c10786
#
_entry.id   97fd2f537ecb79886c3b13bbc9c10786
#
_cell.length_a   1.000
_cell.length_b   1.000
_cell.length_c   1.000
_cell.angle_alpha   90.00
_cell.angle_beta   90.00
_cell.angle_gamma   90.00
#
_symmetry.space_group_name_H-M   'P 1'
#
loop_
_entity.id
_entity.type
_entity.pdbx_description
1 polymer ?
#
loop_
_entity_poly.entity_id
_entity_poly.type
_entity_poly.pdbx_seq_one_letter_code
_entity_poly.pdbx_strand_id
1 'polypeptide(L)'
;IASIDKIVKSYDKNAMVIGEAPLMKDLEDVTNVDLVNVNALSIAAIFIIIMIIFKSISLPIILVAVIEFAIMVNMAIPFYQGTSLPFVASIVIGAIQLGATVDYAILMTTRYQKERQRGRDKMEAISIAHKTSMPSIISSGLSFFAATFGVACYSQVEMIGSICTLLARGAIISMVVVILILPAMFMIFDKLICKTSVGFLGKKAKAQTNEAK
;
A
#
# COMPACT_ATOMS: atom_id res chain seq x y z
N ILE A 1 32.73 15.22 -6.09
CA ILE A 1 32.49 15.55 -4.68
C ILE A 1 33.42 14.71 -3.80
N ALA A 2 33.38 13.39 -3.82
CA ALA A 2 34.19 12.51 -2.97
C ALA A 2 35.71 12.78 -3.05
N SER A 3 36.23 13.09 -4.24
CA SER A 3 37.65 13.43 -4.42
C SER A 3 38.01 14.77 -3.78
N ILE A 4 37.11 15.76 -3.89
CA ILE A 4 37.31 17.10 -3.30
C ILE A 4 37.23 16.99 -1.77
N ASP A 5 36.25 16.29 -1.22
CA ASP A 5 36.10 16.06 0.21
C ASP A 5 37.34 15.38 0.82
N LYS A 6 37.89 14.38 0.10
CA LYS A 6 39.13 13.71 0.53
C LYS A 6 40.34 14.64 0.57
N ILE A 7 40.47 15.56 -0.40
CA ILE A 7 41.54 16.54 -0.44
C ILE A 7 41.36 17.54 0.70
N VAL A 8 40.18 18.09 0.88
CA VAL A 8 39.89 19.08 1.94
C VAL A 8 40.15 18.49 3.32
N LYS A 9 39.68 17.26 3.58
CA LYS A 9 39.91 16.55 4.85
C LYS A 9 41.39 16.16 5.08
N SER A 10 42.21 16.15 4.03
CA SER A 10 43.64 15.94 4.21
C SER A 10 44.37 17.14 4.79
N TYR A 11 43.80 18.35 4.63
CA TYR A 11 44.33 19.59 5.22
C TYR A 11 43.73 19.88 6.59
N ASP A 12 42.41 19.70 6.74
CA ASP A 12 41.71 19.83 8.02
C ASP A 12 40.64 18.78 8.14
N LYS A 13 40.72 17.92 9.17
CA LYS A 13 39.78 16.83 9.43
C LYS A 13 38.36 17.31 9.73
N ASN A 14 38.22 18.56 10.20
CA ASN A 14 36.92 19.15 10.51
C ASN A 14 36.37 20.01 9.37
N ALA A 15 37.11 20.17 8.27
CA ALA A 15 36.65 20.93 7.13
C ALA A 15 35.56 20.19 6.37
N MET A 16 34.55 20.92 5.93
CA MET A 16 33.39 20.41 5.22
C MET A 16 33.22 21.13 3.88
N VAL A 17 33.00 20.37 2.81
CA VAL A 17 32.70 20.93 1.50
C VAL A 17 31.23 21.29 1.48
N ILE A 18 30.92 22.59 1.36
CA ILE A 18 29.54 23.08 1.29
C ILE A 18 29.22 23.60 -0.10
N GLY A 19 27.94 23.48 -0.51
CA GLY A 19 27.45 23.97 -1.79
C GLY A 19 26.27 23.14 -2.24
N GLU A 20 25.68 23.49 -3.39
CA GLU A 20 24.48 22.81 -3.94
C GLU A 20 24.76 21.34 -4.26
N ALA A 21 25.88 21.04 -4.90
CA ALA A 21 26.21 19.68 -5.31
C ALA A 21 26.50 18.73 -4.14
N PRO A 22 27.26 19.08 -3.08
CA PRO A 22 27.38 18.29 -1.88
C PRO A 22 26.03 18.11 -1.17
N LEU A 23 25.22 19.17 -1.04
CA LEU A 23 23.91 19.12 -0.41
C LEU A 23 22.98 18.14 -1.11
N MET A 24 22.93 18.19 -2.46
CA MET A 24 22.10 17.27 -3.25
C MET A 24 22.53 15.81 -3.06
N LYS A 25 23.84 15.55 -2.97
CA LYS A 25 24.34 14.20 -2.73
C LYS A 25 23.98 13.69 -1.33
N ASP A 26 24.19 14.51 -0.30
CA ASP A 26 23.85 14.15 1.07
C ASP A 26 22.33 13.90 1.20
N LEU A 27 21.52 14.70 0.51
CA LEU A 27 20.08 14.55 0.47
C LEU A 27 19.66 13.23 -0.23
N GLU A 28 20.32 12.86 -1.32
CA GLU A 28 20.10 11.58 -2.01
C GLU A 28 20.46 10.40 -1.10
N ASP A 29 21.62 10.44 -0.45
CA ASP A 29 22.10 9.38 0.44
C ASP A 29 21.16 9.20 1.65
N VAL A 30 20.73 10.29 2.30
CA VAL A 30 19.76 10.25 3.42
C VAL A 30 18.41 9.74 2.95
N THR A 31 17.91 10.23 1.80
CA THR A 31 16.61 9.84 1.25
C THR A 31 16.55 8.35 0.92
N ASN A 32 17.62 7.77 0.37
CA ASN A 32 17.65 6.34 0.08
C ASN A 32 17.54 5.48 1.34
N VAL A 33 18.19 5.88 2.42
CA VAL A 33 18.09 5.20 3.72
C VAL A 33 16.69 5.36 4.32
N ASP A 34 16.17 6.59 4.30
CA ASP A 34 14.84 6.90 4.83
C ASP A 34 13.74 6.19 4.06
N LEU A 35 13.84 6.08 2.73
CA LEU A 35 12.87 5.37 1.90
C LEU A 35 12.72 3.91 2.33
N VAL A 36 13.83 3.21 2.56
CA VAL A 36 13.80 1.81 3.01
C VAL A 36 13.22 1.72 4.42
N ASN A 37 13.67 2.58 5.34
CA ASN A 37 13.24 2.55 6.73
C ASN A 37 11.76 2.91 6.90
N VAL A 38 11.29 3.97 6.21
CA VAL A 38 9.89 4.42 6.27
C VAL A 38 8.96 3.38 5.66
N ASN A 39 9.32 2.80 4.51
CA ASN A 39 8.53 1.73 3.92
C ASN A 39 8.46 0.48 4.81
N ALA A 40 9.61 0.03 5.33
CA ALA A 40 9.65 -1.14 6.23
C ALA A 40 8.81 -0.91 7.50
N LEU A 41 8.93 0.27 8.11
CA LEU A 41 8.15 0.63 9.30
C LEU A 41 6.66 0.72 9.00
N SER A 42 6.28 1.33 7.88
CA SER A 42 4.88 1.46 7.45
C SER A 42 4.25 0.09 7.19
N ILE A 43 4.94 -0.77 6.47
CA ILE A 43 4.49 -2.15 6.21
C ILE A 43 4.36 -2.94 7.52
N ALA A 44 5.34 -2.85 8.42
CA ALA A 44 5.31 -3.53 9.71
C ALA A 44 4.14 -3.03 10.57
N ALA A 45 3.91 -1.72 10.64
CA ALA A 45 2.80 -1.14 11.39
C ALA A 45 1.44 -1.63 10.86
N ILE A 46 1.23 -1.59 9.55
CA ILE A 46 -0.01 -2.05 8.93
C ILE A 46 -0.19 -3.56 9.11
N PHE A 47 0.87 -4.34 8.97
CA PHE A 47 0.85 -5.77 9.22
C PHE A 47 0.36 -6.09 10.64
N ILE A 48 0.90 -5.39 11.65
CA ILE A 48 0.51 -5.56 13.06
C ILE A 48 -0.96 -5.15 13.26
N ILE A 49 -1.39 -4.02 12.71
CA ILE A 49 -2.78 -3.54 12.82
C ILE A 49 -3.75 -4.57 12.23
N ILE A 50 -3.50 -5.04 11.02
CA ILE A 50 -4.36 -6.03 10.35
C ILE A 50 -4.36 -7.35 11.13
N MET A 51 -3.21 -7.78 11.66
CA MET A 51 -3.09 -8.99 12.48
C MET A 51 -3.94 -8.91 13.74
N ILE A 52 -3.95 -7.77 14.42
CA ILE A 52 -4.77 -7.54 15.62
C ILE A 52 -6.26 -7.52 15.28
N ILE A 53 -6.66 -6.82 14.21
CA ILE A 53 -8.07 -6.69 13.79
C ILE A 53 -8.66 -8.06 13.42
N PHE A 54 -7.97 -8.83 12.61
CA PHE A 54 -8.49 -10.09 12.06
C PHE A 54 -8.08 -11.34 12.86
N LYS A 55 -7.20 -11.20 13.86
CA LYS A 55 -6.64 -12.31 14.64
C LYS A 55 -6.14 -13.44 13.72
N SER A 56 -5.43 -13.08 12.67
CA SER A 56 -4.94 -13.95 11.60
C SER A 56 -3.56 -13.53 11.17
N ILE A 57 -2.69 -14.48 10.86
CA ILE A 57 -1.35 -14.22 10.29
C ILE A 57 -1.41 -14.18 8.76
N SER A 58 -2.28 -14.97 8.13
CA SER A 58 -2.35 -15.04 6.66
C SER A 58 -3.00 -13.82 6.02
N LEU A 59 -4.01 -13.23 6.65
CA LEU A 59 -4.69 -12.07 6.10
C LEU A 59 -3.76 -10.86 5.92
N PRO A 60 -2.95 -10.46 6.93
CA PRO A 60 -1.97 -9.38 6.73
C PRO A 60 -1.05 -9.62 5.55
N ILE A 61 -0.53 -10.84 5.37
CA ILE A 61 0.38 -11.19 4.26
C ILE A 61 -0.33 -10.96 2.91
N ILE A 62 -1.55 -11.46 2.76
CA ILE A 62 -2.31 -11.33 1.51
C ILE A 62 -2.66 -9.86 1.24
N LEU A 63 -3.15 -9.13 2.24
CA LEU A 63 -3.57 -7.74 2.08
C LEU A 63 -2.37 -6.86 1.75
N VAL A 64 -1.28 -6.96 2.49
CA VAL A 64 -0.06 -6.19 2.24
C VAL A 64 0.49 -6.51 0.85
N ALA A 65 0.54 -7.78 0.43
CA ALA A 65 0.99 -8.15 -0.91
C ALA A 65 0.15 -7.51 -2.03
N VAL A 66 -1.18 -7.46 -1.88
CA VAL A 66 -2.07 -6.80 -2.86
C VAL A 66 -1.87 -5.29 -2.87
N ILE A 67 -1.66 -4.67 -1.71
CA ILE A 67 -1.44 -3.23 -1.59
C ILE A 67 -0.08 -2.85 -2.20
N GLU A 68 0.98 -3.57 -1.84
CA GLU A 68 2.33 -3.36 -2.40
C GLU A 68 2.33 -3.55 -3.92
N PHE A 69 1.61 -4.53 -4.43
CA PHE A 69 1.44 -4.71 -5.88
C PHE A 69 0.82 -3.46 -6.53
N ALA A 70 -0.20 -2.85 -5.93
CA ALA A 70 -0.79 -1.61 -6.45
C ALA A 70 0.20 -0.44 -6.44
N ILE A 71 1.02 -0.32 -5.39
CA ILE A 71 2.06 0.71 -5.26
C ILE A 71 3.14 0.49 -6.34
N MET A 72 3.60 -0.75 -6.51
CA MET A 72 4.60 -1.09 -7.53
C MET A 72 4.11 -0.76 -8.95
N VAL A 73 2.85 -1.07 -9.27
CA VAL A 73 2.25 -0.71 -10.57
C VAL A 73 2.22 0.80 -10.75
N ASN A 74 1.84 1.56 -9.72
CA ASN A 74 1.84 3.02 -9.78
C ASN A 74 3.24 3.59 -9.98
N MET A 75 4.24 3.08 -9.28
CA MET A 75 5.63 3.54 -9.37
C MET A 75 6.32 3.12 -10.67
N ALA A 76 5.87 2.06 -11.33
CA ALA A 76 6.41 1.62 -12.62
C ALA A 76 6.03 2.56 -13.78
N ILE A 77 4.88 3.22 -13.73
CA ILE A 77 4.39 4.06 -14.85
C ILE A 77 5.34 5.20 -15.22
N PRO A 78 5.87 6.02 -14.28
CA PRO A 78 6.82 7.08 -14.60
C PRO A 78 8.08 6.58 -15.30
N PHE A 79 8.55 5.38 -14.95
CA PHE A 79 9.70 4.76 -15.62
C PHE A 79 9.42 4.54 -17.11
N TYR A 80 8.24 4.04 -17.46
CA TYR A 80 7.85 3.85 -18.87
C TYR A 80 7.60 5.17 -19.60
N GLN A 81 7.20 6.22 -18.87
CA GLN A 81 6.98 7.55 -19.44
C GLN A 81 8.26 8.38 -19.57
N GLY A 82 9.39 7.90 -19.06
CA GLY A 82 10.66 8.63 -19.06
C GLY A 82 10.62 9.92 -18.23
N THR A 83 9.72 10.01 -17.24
CA THR A 83 9.59 11.18 -16.36
C THR A 83 10.42 10.97 -15.10
N SER A 84 11.26 11.96 -14.76
CA SER A 84 11.97 11.97 -13.50
C SER A 84 11.04 12.33 -12.36
N LEU A 85 11.05 11.53 -11.29
CA LEU A 85 10.29 11.83 -10.09
C LEU A 85 11.17 12.61 -9.10
N PRO A 86 10.62 13.62 -8.40
CA PRO A 86 11.28 14.17 -7.24
C PRO A 86 11.57 13.06 -6.21
N PHE A 87 12.77 13.04 -5.64
CA PHE A 87 13.19 11.98 -4.70
C PHE A 87 12.23 11.83 -3.50
N VAL A 88 11.67 12.94 -3.00
CA VAL A 88 10.68 12.92 -1.91
C VAL A 88 9.37 12.24 -2.32
N ALA A 89 9.02 12.29 -3.61
CA ALA A 89 7.75 11.73 -4.10
C ALA A 89 7.64 10.23 -3.83
N SER A 90 8.72 9.48 -3.96
CA SER A 90 8.73 8.02 -3.74
C SER A 90 8.39 7.65 -2.29
N ILE A 91 8.94 8.37 -1.30
CA ILE A 91 8.66 8.15 0.12
C ILE A 91 7.20 8.49 0.43
N VAL A 92 6.78 9.68 0.00
CA VAL A 92 5.43 10.21 0.28
C VAL A 92 4.36 9.31 -0.35
N ILE A 93 4.57 8.86 -1.59
CA ILE A 93 3.61 8.02 -2.30
C ILE A 93 3.50 6.66 -1.61
N GLY A 94 4.62 6.02 -1.28
CA GLY A 94 4.61 4.73 -0.59
C GLY A 94 3.77 4.78 0.68
N ALA A 95 4.04 5.72 1.57
CA ALA A 95 3.35 5.85 2.85
C ALA A 95 1.86 6.25 2.70
N ILE A 96 1.54 7.25 1.87
CA ILE A 96 0.17 7.75 1.71
C ILE A 96 -0.69 6.74 0.95
N GLN A 97 -0.20 6.19 -0.15
CA GLN A 97 -0.94 5.21 -0.94
C GLN A 97 -1.18 3.92 -0.14
N LEU A 98 -0.20 3.47 0.64
CA LEU A 98 -0.34 2.33 1.54
C LEU A 98 -1.47 2.57 2.55
N GLY A 99 -1.49 3.73 3.23
CA GLY A 99 -2.53 4.10 4.18
C GLY A 99 -3.92 4.20 3.56
N ALA A 100 -4.04 4.88 2.42
CA ALA A 100 -5.32 5.04 1.74
C ALA A 100 -5.89 3.73 1.17
N THR A 101 -5.01 2.79 0.75
CA THR A 101 -5.45 1.52 0.14
C THR A 101 -5.84 0.48 1.19
N VAL A 102 -5.22 0.53 2.38
CA VAL A 102 -5.48 -0.46 3.43
C VAL A 102 -6.94 -0.46 3.87
N ASP A 103 -7.59 0.70 3.89
CA ASP A 103 -9.00 0.84 4.29
C ASP A 103 -9.93 0.11 3.33
N TYR A 104 -9.65 0.13 2.02
CA TYR A 104 -10.43 -0.61 1.01
C TYR A 104 -10.29 -2.13 1.23
N ALA A 105 -9.08 -2.58 1.48
CA ALA A 105 -8.78 -3.97 1.73
C ALA A 105 -9.42 -4.48 3.03
N ILE A 106 -9.34 -3.72 4.12
CA ILE A 106 -9.98 -4.02 5.41
C ILE A 106 -11.50 -4.09 5.26
N LEU A 107 -12.11 -3.14 4.56
CA LEU A 107 -13.55 -3.11 4.34
C LEU A 107 -14.05 -4.38 3.65
N MET A 108 -13.44 -4.76 2.54
CA MET A 108 -13.82 -5.96 1.80
C MET A 108 -13.57 -7.24 2.61
N THR A 109 -12.42 -7.32 3.30
CA THR A 109 -12.07 -8.46 4.16
C THR A 109 -13.03 -8.63 5.31
N THR A 110 -13.43 -7.54 5.97
CA THR A 110 -14.40 -7.57 7.08
C THR A 110 -15.76 -8.08 6.60
N ARG A 111 -16.21 -7.66 5.43
CA ARG A 111 -17.48 -8.15 4.86
C ARG A 111 -17.38 -9.62 4.48
N TYR A 112 -16.28 -10.04 3.86
CA TYR A 112 -16.03 -11.44 3.56
C TYR A 112 -16.04 -12.30 4.82
N GLN A 113 -15.31 -11.88 5.87
CA GLN A 113 -15.29 -12.59 7.15
C GLN A 113 -16.68 -12.73 7.76
N LYS A 114 -17.50 -11.67 7.76
CA LYS A 114 -18.86 -11.71 8.30
C LYS A 114 -19.73 -12.73 7.57
N GLU A 115 -19.64 -12.81 6.24
CA GLU A 115 -20.43 -13.77 5.45
C GLU A 115 -19.95 -15.20 5.68
N ARG A 116 -18.63 -15.42 5.83
CA ARG A 116 -18.08 -16.73 6.20
C ARG A 116 -18.51 -17.16 7.61
N GLN A 117 -18.58 -16.22 8.57
CA GLN A 117 -19.08 -16.47 9.92
C GLN A 117 -20.58 -16.85 9.93
N ARG A 118 -21.36 -16.35 8.98
CA ARG A 118 -22.78 -16.72 8.79
C ARG A 118 -22.96 -18.13 8.22
N GLY A 119 -21.87 -18.81 7.87
CA GLY A 119 -21.89 -20.17 7.33
C GLY A 119 -22.11 -20.26 5.82
N ARG A 120 -21.96 -19.15 5.09
CA ARG A 120 -22.08 -19.15 3.61
C ARG A 120 -20.87 -19.81 2.98
N ASP A 121 -21.08 -20.41 1.80
CA ASP A 121 -19.97 -20.93 1.00
C ASP A 121 -19.04 -19.81 0.55
N LYS A 122 -17.78 -20.16 0.22
CA LYS A 122 -16.74 -19.19 -0.16
C LYS A 122 -17.15 -18.33 -1.35
N MET A 123 -17.77 -18.93 -2.39
CA MET A 123 -18.20 -18.22 -3.60
C MET A 123 -19.31 -17.22 -3.29
N GLU A 124 -20.30 -17.64 -2.52
CA GLU A 124 -21.41 -16.79 -2.10
C GLU A 124 -20.91 -15.64 -1.20
N ALA A 125 -20.06 -15.96 -0.21
CA ALA A 125 -19.51 -14.99 0.71
C ALA A 125 -18.67 -13.91 -0.01
N ILE A 126 -17.84 -14.30 -0.97
CA ILE A 126 -17.05 -13.36 -1.78
C ILE A 126 -17.97 -12.51 -2.67
N SER A 127 -18.94 -13.11 -3.35
CA SER A 127 -19.86 -12.38 -4.22
C SER A 127 -20.62 -11.29 -3.44
N ILE A 128 -21.11 -11.61 -2.26
CA ILE A 128 -21.82 -10.65 -1.41
C ILE A 128 -20.85 -9.58 -0.87
N ALA A 129 -19.69 -9.98 -0.37
CA ALA A 129 -18.69 -9.04 0.14
C ALA A 129 -18.25 -8.06 -0.95
N HIS A 130 -17.96 -8.55 -2.14
CA HIS A 130 -17.60 -7.74 -3.30
C HIS A 130 -18.72 -6.76 -3.67
N LYS A 131 -19.93 -7.28 -3.92
CA LYS A 131 -21.08 -6.46 -4.30
C LYS A 131 -21.43 -5.37 -3.30
N THR A 132 -21.30 -5.66 -2.01
CA THR A 132 -21.61 -4.70 -0.95
C THR A 132 -20.47 -3.74 -0.64
N SER A 133 -19.21 -4.10 -0.91
CA SER A 133 -18.04 -3.23 -0.67
C SER A 133 -17.75 -2.28 -1.82
N MET A 134 -18.04 -2.67 -3.07
CA MET A 134 -17.73 -1.87 -4.25
C MET A 134 -18.22 -0.41 -4.16
N PRO A 135 -19.48 -0.10 -3.80
CA PRO A 135 -19.93 1.29 -3.78
C PRO A 135 -19.11 2.15 -2.82
N SER A 136 -18.75 1.62 -1.64
CA SER A 136 -17.95 2.35 -0.66
C SER A 136 -16.51 2.53 -1.13
N ILE A 137 -15.90 1.50 -1.72
CA ILE A 137 -14.52 1.58 -2.25
C ILE A 137 -14.45 2.58 -3.40
N ILE A 138 -15.41 2.53 -4.33
CA ILE A 138 -15.47 3.46 -5.47
C ILE A 138 -15.67 4.90 -4.98
N SER A 139 -16.61 5.13 -4.05
CA SER A 139 -16.86 6.46 -3.51
C SER A 139 -15.62 7.03 -2.82
N SER A 140 -14.95 6.26 -1.97
CA SER A 140 -13.73 6.70 -1.29
C SER A 140 -12.57 6.92 -2.26
N GLY A 141 -12.36 5.99 -3.20
CA GLY A 141 -11.31 6.10 -4.21
C GLY A 141 -11.48 7.31 -5.12
N LEU A 142 -12.71 7.58 -5.59
CA LEU A 142 -13.02 8.75 -6.39
C LEU A 142 -12.91 10.06 -5.59
N SER A 143 -13.29 10.07 -4.32
CA SER A 143 -13.13 11.24 -3.45
C SER A 143 -11.65 11.57 -3.24
N PHE A 144 -10.82 10.58 -2.97
CA PHE A 144 -9.37 10.78 -2.84
C PHE A 144 -8.73 11.20 -4.16
N PHE A 145 -9.12 10.58 -5.28
CA PHE A 145 -8.72 10.99 -6.62
C PHE A 145 -9.07 12.46 -6.89
N ALA A 146 -10.33 12.85 -6.66
CA ALA A 146 -10.79 14.22 -6.95
C ALA A 146 -10.04 15.25 -6.10
N ALA A 147 -9.80 14.96 -4.81
CA ALA A 147 -9.05 15.85 -3.94
C ALA A 147 -7.60 16.04 -4.42
N THR A 148 -6.90 14.95 -4.72
CA THR A 148 -5.48 15.00 -5.13
C THR A 148 -5.33 15.55 -6.55
N PHE A 149 -6.21 15.15 -7.47
CA PHE A 149 -6.22 15.66 -8.85
C PHE A 149 -6.55 17.16 -8.92
N GLY A 150 -7.50 17.63 -8.10
CA GLY A 150 -7.81 19.06 -8.00
C GLY A 150 -6.59 19.90 -7.59
N VAL A 151 -5.82 19.42 -6.60
CA VAL A 151 -4.56 20.08 -6.20
C VAL A 151 -3.51 19.99 -7.31
N ALA A 152 -3.39 18.85 -7.99
CA ALA A 152 -2.44 18.69 -9.10
C ALA A 152 -2.70 19.69 -10.25
N CYS A 153 -3.98 19.94 -10.58
CA CYS A 153 -4.35 20.87 -11.64
C CYS A 153 -4.16 22.35 -11.26
N TYR A 154 -4.29 22.68 -9.97
CA TYR A 154 -4.27 24.08 -9.52
C TYR A 154 -2.93 24.52 -8.97
N SER A 155 -2.07 23.58 -8.56
CA SER A 155 -0.77 23.90 -7.97
C SER A 155 0.19 24.49 -9.00
N GLN A 156 0.79 25.63 -8.65
CA GLN A 156 1.88 26.25 -9.42
C GLN A 156 3.25 25.74 -8.99
N VAL A 157 3.34 24.94 -7.93
CA VAL A 157 4.57 24.34 -7.45
C VAL A 157 4.72 22.97 -8.11
N GLU A 158 5.72 22.83 -8.96
CA GLU A 158 5.95 21.62 -9.78
C GLU A 158 6.06 20.34 -8.93
N MET A 159 6.75 20.40 -7.79
CA MET A 159 6.89 19.28 -6.87
C MET A 159 5.52 18.82 -6.32
N ILE A 160 4.68 19.78 -5.88
CA ILE A 160 3.36 19.47 -5.34
C ILE A 160 2.46 18.89 -6.44
N GLY A 161 2.47 19.50 -7.63
CA GLY A 161 1.73 19.00 -8.78
C GLY A 161 2.10 17.57 -9.16
N SER A 162 3.39 17.26 -9.19
CA SER A 162 3.92 15.93 -9.49
C SER A 162 3.48 14.89 -8.44
N ILE A 163 3.63 15.19 -7.15
CA ILE A 163 3.22 14.29 -6.06
C ILE A 163 1.71 14.06 -6.10
N CYS A 164 0.90 15.11 -6.26
CA CYS A 164 -0.54 15.00 -6.30
C CYS A 164 -1.06 14.24 -7.53
N THR A 165 -0.40 14.40 -8.69
CA THR A 165 -0.70 13.59 -9.89
C THR A 165 -0.44 12.11 -9.66
N LEU A 166 0.69 11.78 -9.01
CA LEU A 166 1.02 10.40 -8.68
C LEU A 166 0.05 9.79 -7.66
N LEU A 167 -0.35 10.57 -6.64
CA LEU A 167 -1.35 10.13 -5.66
C LEU A 167 -2.73 9.92 -6.29
N ALA A 168 -3.17 10.84 -7.16
CA ALA A 168 -4.43 10.71 -7.88
C ALA A 168 -4.45 9.43 -8.74
N ARG A 169 -3.40 9.18 -9.52
CA ARG A 169 -3.25 7.96 -10.29
C ARG A 169 -3.19 6.72 -9.39
N GLY A 170 -2.44 6.79 -8.29
CA GLY A 170 -2.34 5.74 -7.29
C GLY A 170 -3.69 5.37 -6.67
N ALA A 171 -4.56 6.34 -6.43
CA ALA A 171 -5.93 6.10 -5.93
C ALA A 171 -6.75 5.22 -6.86
N ILE A 172 -6.73 5.52 -8.16
CA ILE A 172 -7.46 4.73 -9.17
C ILE A 172 -6.86 3.34 -9.32
N ILE A 173 -5.53 3.23 -9.40
CA ILE A 173 -4.85 1.93 -9.51
C ILE A 173 -5.17 1.05 -8.30
N SER A 174 -5.04 1.59 -7.08
CA SER A 174 -5.33 0.87 -5.84
C SER A 174 -6.79 0.42 -5.76
N MET A 175 -7.73 1.28 -6.13
CA MET A 175 -9.15 0.95 -6.18
C MET A 175 -9.41 -0.22 -7.13
N VAL A 176 -8.87 -0.19 -8.34
CA VAL A 176 -9.03 -1.26 -9.35
C VAL A 176 -8.37 -2.56 -8.87
N VAL A 177 -7.14 -2.48 -8.36
CA VAL A 177 -6.42 -3.66 -7.84
C VAL A 177 -7.18 -4.32 -6.70
N VAL A 178 -7.67 -3.57 -5.73
CA VAL A 178 -8.43 -4.13 -4.61
C VAL A 178 -9.74 -4.76 -5.09
N ILE A 179 -10.46 -4.11 -5.98
CA ILE A 179 -11.74 -4.63 -6.50
C ILE A 179 -11.54 -5.93 -7.30
N LEU A 180 -10.48 -6.05 -8.09
CA LEU A 180 -10.28 -7.20 -8.98
C LEU A 180 -9.42 -8.31 -8.36
N ILE A 181 -8.30 -7.94 -7.72
CA ILE A 181 -7.31 -8.93 -7.27
C ILE A 181 -7.66 -9.49 -5.90
N LEU A 182 -8.16 -8.65 -4.97
CA LEU A 182 -8.41 -9.11 -3.61
C LEU A 182 -9.47 -10.24 -3.54
N PRO A 183 -10.60 -10.20 -4.25
CA PRO A 183 -11.53 -11.33 -4.30
C PRO A 183 -10.91 -12.61 -4.85
N ALA A 184 -10.06 -12.50 -5.89
CA ALA A 184 -9.35 -13.64 -6.46
C ALA A 184 -8.38 -14.26 -5.44
N MET A 185 -7.65 -13.44 -4.68
CA MET A 185 -6.76 -13.89 -3.61
C MET A 185 -7.54 -14.61 -2.50
N PHE A 186 -8.71 -14.12 -2.11
CA PHE A 186 -9.57 -14.83 -1.14
C PHE A 186 -10.05 -16.17 -1.67
N MET A 187 -10.36 -16.28 -2.96
CA MET A 187 -10.73 -17.55 -3.58
C MET A 187 -9.62 -18.60 -3.52
N ILE A 188 -8.40 -18.19 -3.81
CA ILE A 188 -7.23 -19.07 -3.84
C ILE A 188 -6.83 -19.47 -2.43
N PHE A 189 -6.76 -18.52 -1.52
CA PHE A 189 -6.20 -18.71 -0.18
C PHE A 189 -7.26 -18.93 0.91
N ASP A 190 -8.53 -19.15 0.58
CA ASP A 190 -9.61 -19.36 1.57
C ASP A 190 -9.26 -20.47 2.59
N LYS A 191 -8.74 -21.60 2.12
CA LYS A 191 -8.34 -22.72 3.01
C LYS A 191 -7.24 -22.30 4.00
N LEU A 192 -6.26 -21.51 3.56
CA LEU A 192 -5.18 -21.02 4.38
C LEU A 192 -5.70 -20.00 5.41
N ILE A 193 -6.53 -19.08 4.97
CA ILE A 193 -7.17 -18.06 5.80
C ILE A 193 -8.00 -18.73 6.90
N CYS A 194 -8.84 -19.68 6.55
CA CYS A 194 -9.69 -20.40 7.51
C CYS A 194 -8.88 -21.21 8.54
N LYS A 195 -7.71 -21.73 8.16
CA LYS A 195 -6.84 -22.52 9.06
C LYS A 195 -6.07 -21.64 10.05
N THR A 196 -5.64 -20.45 9.61
CA THR A 196 -4.76 -19.57 10.40
C THR A 196 -5.50 -18.47 11.16
N SER A 197 -6.80 -18.26 10.87
CA SER A 197 -7.58 -17.21 11.50
C SER A 197 -8.43 -17.76 12.64
N VAL A 198 -8.35 -17.11 13.80
CA VAL A 198 -9.17 -17.47 14.95
C VAL A 198 -10.58 -16.90 14.78
N GLY A 199 -11.60 -17.80 14.72
CA GLY A 199 -13.01 -17.36 14.62
C GLY A 199 -13.44 -16.87 13.24
N PHE A 200 -12.70 -17.18 12.18
CA PHE A 200 -13.08 -16.83 10.81
C PHE A 200 -14.28 -17.62 10.31
N LEU A 201 -14.36 -18.90 10.67
CA LEU A 201 -15.51 -19.76 10.36
C LEU A 201 -16.49 -19.77 11.55
N GLY A 202 -17.77 -19.57 11.27
CA GLY A 202 -18.83 -19.76 12.25
C GLY A 202 -18.91 -21.22 12.72
N LYS A 203 -19.51 -21.46 13.89
CA LYS A 203 -19.64 -22.82 14.47
C LYS A 203 -20.30 -23.83 13.52
N LYS A 204 -21.26 -23.40 12.70
CA LYS A 204 -21.95 -24.25 11.69
C LYS A 204 -21.04 -24.63 10.52
N ALA A 205 -20.20 -23.74 10.04
CA ALA A 205 -19.26 -24.01 8.94
C ALA A 205 -18.09 -24.92 9.37
N LYS A 206 -17.69 -24.87 10.66
CA LYS A 206 -16.69 -25.80 11.22
C LYS A 206 -17.20 -27.25 11.25
N ALA A 207 -18.48 -27.47 11.51
CA ALA A 207 -19.07 -28.82 11.52
C ALA A 207 -19.05 -29.45 10.12
N GLN A 208 -19.44 -28.72 9.09
CA GLN A 208 -19.43 -29.18 7.70
C GLN A 208 -18.03 -29.48 7.14
N THR A 209 -17.01 -28.74 7.58
CA THR A 209 -15.61 -28.98 7.14
C THR A 209 -14.99 -30.21 7.82
N ASN A 210 -15.48 -30.60 9.00
CA ASN A 210 -15.05 -31.81 9.69
C ASN A 210 -15.74 -33.09 9.19
N GLU A 211 -16.94 -33.00 8.65
CA GLU A 211 -17.67 -34.12 8.03
C GLU A 211 -17.20 -34.44 6.61
N ALA A 212 -16.51 -33.49 5.95
CA ALA A 212 -15.96 -33.66 4.60
C ALA A 212 -14.47 -34.13 4.57
N LYS A 213 -13.94 -34.57 5.71
CA LYS A 213 -12.61 -35.17 5.87
C LYS A 213 -12.74 -36.63 6.19
#